data_19ee883dcf43ebee5a9b4cca754747c7
#
_entry.id   19ee883dcf43ebee5a9b4cca754747c7
#
_cell.length_a   1.000
_cell.length_b   1.000
_cell.length_c   1.000
_cell.angle_alpha   90.00
_cell.angle_beta   90.00
_cell.angle_gamma   90.00
#
_symmetry.space_group_name_H-M   'P 1'
#
loop_
_entity.id
_entity.type
_entity.pdbx_description
1 polymer ?
#
loop_
_entity_poly.entity_id
_entity_poly.type
_entity_poly.pdbx_seq_one_letter_code
_entity_poly.pdbx_strand_id
1 'polypeptide(L)'
;MHVEVNGTDLWFDVDGPAVVPDGLEMRERPTVVLLHGGPGSYDHSYLKPDFGRLSRAAQVIYLDLRAHGRSARDDPASWSFDVCADDLRVFCDTLGITRPVVFGHSMGGFVAMVYAARHPGHAGALVLQSTNARFDLARLVEGFREAGGDEVARIAERHYGGDPSVTDDEWERCRVLFGPWVPGEQERARILRNPEVNATGMELLRRFDVLGDLARVDCSTLVCVGEIDPVTPVAAAREIVDALPAGRARLEVIEGAGHFPWRDAPDRYWPLVSDFVATAASAPTPS
;
A
#
# COMPACT_ATOMS: atom_id res chain seq x y z
N MET A 1 -0.86 -19.40 3.51
CA MET A 1 0.24 -20.16 2.89
C MET A 1 1.56 -19.52 3.27
N HIS A 2 2.68 -20.25 3.14
CA HIS A 2 4.01 -19.72 3.45
C HIS A 2 4.98 -20.00 2.30
N VAL A 3 5.93 -19.09 2.10
CA VAL A 3 7.02 -19.23 1.13
C VAL A 3 8.30 -18.62 1.68
N GLU A 4 9.40 -19.34 1.56
CA GLU A 4 10.72 -18.87 1.98
C GLU A 4 11.32 -17.98 0.86
N VAL A 5 11.69 -16.74 1.21
CA VAL A 5 12.33 -15.76 0.33
C VAL A 5 13.40 -14.99 1.11
N ASN A 6 14.57 -14.78 0.55
CA ASN A 6 15.65 -13.97 1.16
C ASN A 6 15.90 -14.27 2.65
N GLY A 7 15.81 -15.55 3.06
CA GLY A 7 16.05 -15.99 4.44
C GLY A 7 14.95 -15.62 5.44
N THR A 8 13.76 -15.28 4.96
CA THR A 8 12.55 -15.12 5.79
C THR A 8 11.42 -15.99 5.25
N ASP A 9 10.41 -16.26 6.08
CA ASP A 9 9.20 -16.97 5.71
C ASP A 9 8.03 -15.98 5.60
N LEU A 10 7.60 -15.70 4.36
CA LEU A 10 6.48 -14.80 4.10
C LEU A 10 5.17 -15.56 4.06
N TRP A 11 4.17 -15.03 4.77
CA TRP A 11 2.81 -15.52 4.71
C TRP A 11 1.99 -14.78 3.64
N PHE A 12 1.17 -15.54 2.90
CA PHE A 12 0.23 -14.98 1.94
C PHE A 12 -1.06 -15.80 1.86
N ASP A 13 -2.12 -15.14 1.39
CA ASP A 13 -3.39 -15.78 1.07
C ASP A 13 -3.81 -15.42 -0.37
N VAL A 14 -4.71 -16.24 -0.97
CA VAL A 14 -5.08 -16.09 -2.39
C VAL A 14 -6.59 -16.20 -2.56
N ASP A 15 -7.16 -15.26 -3.32
CA ASP A 15 -8.52 -15.32 -3.82
C ASP A 15 -8.53 -15.34 -5.36
N GLY A 16 -9.37 -16.19 -5.93
CA GLY A 16 -9.55 -16.32 -7.38
C GLY A 16 -8.45 -17.12 -8.08
N PRO A 17 -8.79 -17.69 -9.26
CA PRO A 17 -7.85 -18.46 -10.07
C PRO A 17 -6.97 -17.56 -10.94
N ALA A 18 -5.72 -18.00 -11.17
CA ALA A 18 -4.81 -17.37 -12.13
C ALA A 18 -5.17 -17.68 -13.59
N VAL A 19 -5.88 -18.79 -13.83
CA VAL A 19 -6.23 -19.26 -15.16
C VAL A 19 -7.70 -19.65 -15.18
N VAL A 20 -8.42 -19.28 -16.22
CA VAL A 20 -9.85 -19.57 -16.40
C VAL A 20 -10.16 -20.07 -17.80
N PRO A 21 -11.21 -20.90 -17.97
CA PRO A 21 -11.70 -21.28 -19.29
C PRO A 21 -12.18 -20.05 -20.08
N ASP A 22 -11.82 -20.00 -21.38
CA ASP A 22 -12.30 -19.02 -22.34
C ASP A 22 -12.60 -19.73 -23.67
N GLY A 23 -13.83 -20.17 -23.86
CA GLY A 23 -14.22 -21.05 -24.94
C GLY A 23 -13.54 -22.43 -24.84
N LEU A 24 -12.70 -22.78 -25.80
CA LEU A 24 -11.94 -24.04 -25.85
C LEU A 24 -10.50 -23.90 -25.33
N GLU A 25 -10.13 -22.71 -24.88
CA GLU A 25 -8.77 -22.38 -24.40
C GLU A 25 -8.77 -22.01 -22.91
N MET A 26 -7.59 -22.00 -22.31
CA MET A 26 -7.37 -21.46 -20.97
C MET A 26 -6.72 -20.09 -21.09
N ARG A 27 -7.32 -19.11 -20.44
CA ARG A 27 -6.82 -17.74 -20.42
C ARG A 27 -6.23 -17.38 -19.05
N GLU A 28 -5.03 -16.83 -19.08
CA GLU A 28 -4.42 -16.26 -17.87
C GLU A 28 -5.15 -15.00 -17.43
N ARG A 29 -5.21 -14.79 -16.12
CA ARG A 29 -5.68 -13.57 -15.48
C ARG A 29 -4.52 -12.82 -14.88
N PRO A 30 -4.61 -11.50 -14.74
CA PRO A 30 -3.61 -10.74 -14.01
C PRO A 30 -3.53 -11.24 -12.56
N THR A 31 -2.33 -11.18 -12.00
CA THR A 31 -2.14 -11.37 -10.56
C THR A 31 -1.96 -10.00 -9.91
N VAL A 32 -2.81 -9.70 -8.93
CA VAL A 32 -2.71 -8.50 -8.08
C VAL A 32 -2.07 -8.91 -6.77
N VAL A 33 -0.92 -8.31 -6.42
CA VAL A 33 -0.29 -8.49 -5.11
C VAL A 33 -0.60 -7.27 -4.26
N LEU A 34 -1.31 -7.49 -3.15
CA LEU A 34 -1.74 -6.46 -2.21
C LEU A 34 -0.72 -6.32 -1.08
N LEU A 35 -0.17 -5.12 -0.92
CA LEU A 35 0.74 -4.73 0.15
C LEU A 35 0.00 -3.84 1.14
N HIS A 36 -0.05 -4.29 2.39
CA HIS A 36 -0.77 -3.61 3.47
C HIS A 36 -0.03 -2.35 3.98
N GLY A 37 -0.75 -1.51 4.72
CA GLY A 37 -0.21 -0.36 5.43
C GLY A 37 0.59 -0.75 6.69
N GLY A 38 1.13 0.24 7.39
CA GLY A 38 1.95 0.05 8.59
C GLY A 38 2.80 1.29 8.87
N PRO A 39 4.02 1.11 9.39
CA PRO A 39 4.72 -0.14 9.74
C PRO A 39 4.21 -0.77 11.04
N GLY A 40 4.27 -2.10 11.14
CA GLY A 40 3.99 -2.89 12.35
C GLY A 40 2.56 -2.80 12.90
N SER A 41 1.74 -1.87 12.39
CA SER A 41 0.40 -1.56 12.90
C SER A 41 -0.72 -2.34 12.20
N TYR A 42 -0.47 -2.87 11.01
CA TYR A 42 -1.43 -3.57 10.15
C TYR A 42 -0.82 -4.83 9.55
N ASP A 43 -1.66 -5.71 9.05
CA ASP A 43 -1.38 -6.87 8.21
C ASP A 43 -2.42 -6.96 7.09
N HIS A 44 -2.41 -8.00 6.26
CA HIS A 44 -3.35 -8.18 5.15
C HIS A 44 -4.83 -8.21 5.59
N SER A 45 -5.13 -8.54 6.85
CA SER A 45 -6.49 -8.89 7.32
C SER A 45 -7.52 -7.76 7.17
N TYR A 46 -7.10 -6.49 7.16
CA TYR A 46 -8.01 -5.37 6.93
C TYR A 46 -8.34 -5.15 5.44
N LEU A 47 -7.49 -5.63 4.52
CA LEU A 47 -7.73 -5.55 3.07
C LEU A 47 -8.65 -6.67 2.60
N LYS A 48 -8.49 -7.87 3.13
CA LYS A 48 -9.14 -9.09 2.63
C LYS A 48 -10.66 -9.01 2.52
N PRO A 49 -11.41 -8.43 3.48
CA PRO A 49 -12.87 -8.36 3.39
C PRO A 49 -13.41 -7.62 2.17
N ASP A 50 -12.66 -6.64 1.66
CA ASP A 50 -13.10 -5.78 0.57
C ASP A 50 -12.49 -6.17 -0.79
N PHE A 51 -11.19 -6.50 -0.79
CA PHE A 51 -10.43 -6.72 -2.02
C PHE A 51 -10.72 -8.07 -2.68
N GLY A 52 -11.37 -9.01 -1.98
CA GLY A 52 -11.85 -10.26 -2.56
C GLY A 52 -12.74 -10.07 -3.80
N ARG A 53 -13.37 -8.89 -3.98
CA ARG A 53 -14.17 -8.57 -5.18
C ARG A 53 -13.33 -8.49 -6.47
N LEU A 54 -12.03 -8.18 -6.39
CA LEU A 54 -11.13 -8.19 -7.54
C LEU A 54 -10.92 -9.61 -8.09
N SER A 55 -11.20 -10.67 -7.30
CA SER A 55 -11.07 -12.05 -7.72
C SER A 55 -12.03 -12.44 -8.87
N ARG A 56 -12.99 -11.59 -9.20
CA ARG A 56 -13.83 -11.75 -10.40
C ARG A 56 -13.05 -11.56 -11.71
N ALA A 57 -11.98 -10.73 -11.68
CA ALA A 57 -11.19 -10.36 -12.85
C ALA A 57 -9.71 -10.74 -12.77
N ALA A 58 -9.18 -11.01 -11.56
CA ALA A 58 -7.77 -11.25 -11.30
C ALA A 58 -7.57 -12.38 -10.29
N GLN A 59 -6.38 -12.94 -10.20
CA GLN A 59 -5.92 -13.61 -8.98
C GLN A 59 -5.48 -12.51 -7.99
N VAL A 60 -5.91 -12.59 -6.74
CA VAL A 60 -5.61 -11.62 -5.69
C VAL A 60 -4.77 -12.27 -4.61
N ILE A 61 -3.56 -11.78 -4.41
CA ILE A 61 -2.64 -12.25 -3.38
C ILE A 61 -2.57 -11.19 -2.27
N TYR A 62 -2.82 -11.62 -1.04
CA TYR A 62 -2.71 -10.82 0.17
C TYR A 62 -1.40 -11.18 0.86
N LEU A 63 -0.40 -10.33 0.77
CA LEU A 63 0.94 -10.58 1.29
C LEU A 63 1.11 -9.90 2.65
N ASP A 64 1.50 -10.66 3.68
CA ASP A 64 2.08 -10.10 4.89
C ASP A 64 3.57 -9.83 4.63
N LEU A 65 3.96 -8.56 4.69
CA LEU A 65 5.35 -8.17 4.51
C LEU A 65 6.25 -8.78 5.61
N ARG A 66 7.57 -8.82 5.38
CA ARG A 66 8.57 -9.27 6.37
C ARG A 66 8.25 -8.70 7.75
N ALA A 67 8.28 -9.56 8.77
CA ALA A 67 8.02 -9.27 10.17
C ALA A 67 6.62 -8.69 10.49
N HIS A 68 5.66 -8.72 9.54
CA HIS A 68 4.26 -8.33 9.75
C HIS A 68 3.34 -9.55 9.75
N GLY A 69 2.18 -9.35 10.38
CA GLY A 69 1.10 -10.33 10.34
C GLY A 69 1.53 -11.73 10.76
N ARG A 70 1.40 -12.68 9.83
CA ARG A 70 1.74 -14.10 9.97
C ARG A 70 3.09 -14.47 9.38
N SER A 71 3.77 -13.55 8.72
CA SER A 71 5.16 -13.73 8.27
C SER A 71 6.10 -13.89 9.46
N ALA A 72 7.28 -14.47 9.23
CA ALA A 72 8.27 -14.70 10.28
C ALA A 72 8.58 -13.42 11.07
N ARG A 73 8.80 -13.57 12.38
CA ARG A 73 9.20 -12.49 13.29
C ARG A 73 10.72 -12.32 13.28
N ASP A 74 11.20 -11.76 12.16
CA ASP A 74 12.62 -11.49 11.98
C ASP A 74 13.13 -10.38 12.90
N ASP A 75 14.46 -10.29 13.03
CA ASP A 75 15.11 -9.17 13.71
C ASP A 75 14.66 -7.84 13.08
N PRO A 76 14.08 -6.91 13.85
CA PRO A 76 13.65 -5.61 13.33
C PRO A 76 14.77 -4.82 12.65
N ALA A 77 16.04 -5.05 13.04
CA ALA A 77 17.19 -4.42 12.40
C ALA A 77 17.40 -4.88 10.94
N SER A 78 16.84 -6.03 10.54
CA SER A 78 16.87 -6.53 9.16
C SER A 78 15.78 -5.93 8.27
N TRP A 79 14.86 -5.16 8.84
CA TRP A 79 13.72 -4.59 8.12
C TRP A 79 14.07 -3.24 7.49
N SER A 80 13.73 -3.08 6.22
CA SER A 80 13.72 -1.80 5.51
C SER A 80 12.75 -1.85 4.33
N PHE A 81 12.41 -0.70 3.75
CA PHE A 81 11.59 -0.64 2.53
C PHE A 81 12.29 -1.33 1.35
N ASP A 82 13.62 -1.19 1.24
CA ASP A 82 14.43 -1.84 0.22
C ASP A 82 14.38 -3.37 0.34
N VAL A 83 14.56 -3.89 1.56
CA VAL A 83 14.49 -5.33 1.82
C VAL A 83 13.09 -5.86 1.50
N CYS A 84 12.02 -5.18 1.90
CA CYS A 84 10.65 -5.59 1.55
C CYS A 84 10.40 -5.57 0.05
N ALA A 85 11.00 -4.62 -0.68
CA ALA A 85 10.91 -4.55 -2.14
C ALA A 85 11.65 -5.72 -2.82
N ASP A 86 12.84 -6.06 -2.34
CA ASP A 86 13.61 -7.21 -2.83
C ASP A 86 12.92 -8.54 -2.47
N ASP A 87 12.30 -8.65 -1.28
CA ASP A 87 11.47 -9.79 -0.90
C ASP A 87 10.28 -9.98 -1.84
N LEU A 88 9.58 -8.89 -2.19
CA LEU A 88 8.48 -8.93 -3.16
C LEU A 88 8.95 -9.44 -4.53
N ARG A 89 10.12 -9.02 -4.97
CA ARG A 89 10.71 -9.49 -6.22
C ARG A 89 10.92 -11.00 -6.18
N VAL A 90 11.63 -11.50 -5.17
CA VAL A 90 11.93 -12.93 -5.00
C VAL A 90 10.66 -13.74 -4.77
N PHE A 91 9.68 -13.21 -4.03
CA PHE A 91 8.36 -13.80 -3.84
C PHE A 91 7.67 -14.08 -5.19
N CYS A 92 7.62 -13.08 -6.07
CA CYS A 92 7.03 -13.23 -7.38
C CYS A 92 7.78 -14.25 -8.23
N ASP A 93 9.12 -14.18 -8.27
CA ASP A 93 9.95 -15.11 -9.03
C ASP A 93 9.79 -16.55 -8.55
N THR A 94 9.75 -16.78 -7.23
CA THR A 94 9.59 -18.12 -6.61
C THR A 94 8.25 -18.75 -6.96
N LEU A 95 7.19 -17.94 -7.04
CA LEU A 95 5.84 -18.40 -7.37
C LEU A 95 5.52 -18.34 -8.86
N GLY A 96 6.47 -17.94 -9.72
CA GLY A 96 6.26 -17.84 -11.16
C GLY A 96 5.28 -16.72 -11.55
N ILE A 97 5.14 -15.68 -10.70
CA ILE A 97 4.27 -14.53 -10.96
C ILE A 97 5.01 -13.57 -11.87
N THR A 98 4.56 -13.47 -13.10
CA THR A 98 5.13 -12.54 -14.09
C THR A 98 4.27 -11.29 -14.20
N ARG A 99 4.92 -10.11 -14.25
CA ARG A 99 4.25 -8.82 -14.44
C ARG A 99 3.08 -8.57 -13.48
N PRO A 100 3.27 -8.70 -12.14
CA PRO A 100 2.18 -8.47 -11.19
C PRO A 100 1.65 -7.03 -11.28
N VAL A 101 0.35 -6.86 -11.04
CA VAL A 101 -0.17 -5.57 -10.63
C VAL A 101 0.11 -5.44 -9.14
N VAL A 102 1.01 -4.52 -8.75
CA VAL A 102 1.33 -4.31 -7.34
C VAL A 102 0.45 -3.20 -6.79
N PHE A 103 -0.41 -3.56 -5.85
CA PHE A 103 -1.23 -2.63 -5.10
C PHE A 103 -0.58 -2.34 -3.77
N GLY A 104 -0.28 -1.07 -3.48
CA GLY A 104 0.27 -0.66 -2.18
C GLY A 104 -0.61 0.39 -1.51
N HIS A 105 -1.09 0.09 -0.29
CA HIS A 105 -1.79 1.04 0.55
C HIS A 105 -0.86 1.63 1.60
N SER A 106 -0.84 2.97 1.72
CA SER A 106 -0.06 3.67 2.75
C SER A 106 1.42 3.23 2.70
N MET A 107 1.98 2.64 3.76
CA MET A 107 3.32 2.04 3.76
C MET A 107 3.54 1.01 2.64
N GLY A 108 2.52 0.21 2.30
CA GLY A 108 2.61 -0.71 1.16
C GLY A 108 2.89 0.00 -0.17
N GLY A 109 2.45 1.26 -0.29
CA GLY A 109 2.79 2.12 -1.43
C GLY A 109 4.27 2.52 -1.45
N PHE A 110 4.91 2.73 -0.28
CA PHE A 110 6.36 2.96 -0.21
C PHE A 110 7.12 1.76 -0.75
N VAL A 111 6.76 0.55 -0.29
CA VAL A 111 7.36 -0.70 -0.78
C VAL A 111 7.13 -0.87 -2.28
N ALA A 112 5.92 -0.60 -2.78
CA ALA A 112 5.58 -0.71 -4.20
C ALA A 112 6.40 0.25 -5.08
N MET A 113 6.60 1.50 -4.64
CA MET A 113 7.42 2.49 -5.34
C MET A 113 8.91 2.09 -5.36
N VAL A 114 9.46 1.70 -4.21
CA VAL A 114 10.83 1.21 -4.10
C VAL A 114 11.03 -0.02 -4.99
N TYR A 115 10.10 -0.98 -4.94
CA TYR A 115 10.14 -2.18 -5.77
C TYR A 115 10.16 -1.87 -7.28
N ALA A 116 9.27 -1.00 -7.76
CA ALA A 116 9.22 -0.69 -9.18
C ALA A 116 10.45 0.10 -9.65
N ALA A 117 11.00 0.98 -8.81
CA ALA A 117 12.21 1.74 -9.12
C ALA A 117 13.48 0.87 -9.09
N ARG A 118 13.55 -0.17 -8.23
CA ARG A 118 14.70 -1.08 -8.12
C ARG A 118 14.66 -2.20 -9.15
N HIS A 119 13.47 -2.62 -9.57
CA HIS A 119 13.25 -3.74 -10.49
C HIS A 119 12.44 -3.31 -11.72
N PRO A 120 12.96 -2.37 -12.55
CA PRO A 120 12.28 -1.91 -13.75
C PRO A 120 11.91 -3.08 -14.68
N GLY A 121 10.72 -3.00 -15.31
CA GLY A 121 10.21 -4.04 -16.20
C GLY A 121 9.55 -5.23 -15.51
N HIS A 122 9.66 -5.36 -14.18
CA HIS A 122 9.07 -6.51 -13.49
C HIS A 122 7.59 -6.31 -13.14
N ALA A 123 7.20 -5.12 -12.63
CA ALA A 123 5.79 -4.80 -12.41
C ALA A 123 5.03 -4.65 -13.75
N GLY A 124 3.85 -5.25 -13.86
CA GLY A 124 2.92 -4.99 -14.95
C GLY A 124 2.25 -3.63 -14.82
N ALA A 125 1.86 -3.27 -13.61
CA ALA A 125 1.30 -1.98 -13.24
C ALA A 125 1.40 -1.74 -11.73
N LEU A 126 1.21 -0.47 -11.31
CA LEU A 126 1.09 -0.08 -9.91
C LEU A 126 -0.28 0.52 -9.61
N VAL A 127 -0.81 0.22 -8.43
CA VAL A 127 -1.88 0.99 -7.80
C VAL A 127 -1.33 1.52 -6.48
N LEU A 128 -1.14 2.83 -6.41
CA LEU A 128 -0.61 3.53 -5.24
C LEU A 128 -1.76 4.22 -4.52
N GLN A 129 -2.15 3.65 -3.39
CA GLN A 129 -3.34 4.07 -2.66
C GLN A 129 -2.97 4.78 -1.36
N SER A 130 -3.39 6.04 -1.20
CA SER A 130 -3.18 6.83 0.03
C SER A 130 -1.75 6.69 0.56
N THR A 131 -0.77 7.18 -0.22
CA THR A 131 0.66 7.00 0.05
C THR A 131 1.47 8.24 -0.33
N ASN A 132 2.73 8.30 0.09
CA ASN A 132 3.67 9.39 -0.18
C ASN A 132 4.96 8.84 -0.81
N ALA A 133 5.62 9.62 -1.67
CA ALA A 133 6.96 9.30 -2.17
C ALA A 133 8.09 9.74 -1.25
N ARG A 134 7.81 10.66 -0.34
CA ARG A 134 8.72 11.10 0.73
C ARG A 134 7.95 11.46 1.99
N PHE A 135 8.62 11.37 3.13
CA PHE A 135 8.08 11.85 4.39
C PHE A 135 8.19 13.38 4.48
N ASP A 136 7.07 14.03 4.76
CA ASP A 136 6.99 15.48 4.98
C ASP A 136 6.13 15.74 6.23
N LEU A 137 6.81 15.94 7.37
CA LEU A 137 6.14 16.14 8.66
C LEU A 137 5.27 17.40 8.64
N ALA A 138 5.75 18.49 8.03
CA ALA A 138 5.00 19.74 8.01
C ALA A 138 3.68 19.60 7.24
N ARG A 139 3.71 18.94 6.08
CA ARG A 139 2.53 18.63 5.27
C ARG A 139 1.55 17.76 6.03
N LEU A 140 2.04 16.71 6.70
CA LEU A 140 1.23 15.81 7.49
C LEU A 140 0.55 16.54 8.67
N VAL A 141 1.30 17.36 9.41
CA VAL A 141 0.78 18.15 10.52
C VAL A 141 -0.31 19.12 10.05
N GLU A 142 -0.11 19.75 8.88
CA GLU A 142 -1.14 20.63 8.29
C GLU A 142 -2.40 19.87 7.92
N GLY A 143 -2.30 18.67 7.32
CA GLY A 143 -3.45 17.82 7.03
C GLY A 143 -4.27 17.50 8.30
N PHE A 144 -3.60 17.16 9.41
CA PHE A 144 -4.29 16.97 10.69
C PHE A 144 -4.86 18.27 11.28
N ARG A 145 -4.22 19.43 11.05
CA ARG A 145 -4.76 20.73 11.46
C ARG A 145 -6.05 21.04 10.72
N GLU A 146 -6.08 20.84 9.42
CA GLU A 146 -7.28 21.05 8.60
C GLU A 146 -8.42 20.09 9.02
N ALA A 147 -8.10 18.82 9.34
CA ALA A 147 -9.07 17.82 9.71
C ALA A 147 -9.64 17.97 11.13
N GLY A 148 -8.82 18.40 12.12
CA GLY A 148 -9.19 18.35 13.54
C GLY A 148 -8.67 19.51 14.41
N GLY A 149 -8.05 20.51 13.81
CA GLY A 149 -7.55 21.71 14.50
C GLY A 149 -6.19 21.54 15.17
N ASP A 150 -5.73 22.58 15.85
CA ASP A 150 -4.36 22.70 16.39
C ASP A 150 -4.01 21.63 17.44
N GLU A 151 -4.97 21.18 18.23
CA GLU A 151 -4.69 20.17 19.26
C GLU A 151 -4.34 18.82 18.63
N VAL A 152 -5.12 18.40 17.63
CA VAL A 152 -4.87 17.16 16.89
C VAL A 152 -3.58 17.25 16.09
N ALA A 153 -3.31 18.41 15.47
CA ALA A 153 -2.05 18.66 14.76
C ALA A 153 -0.82 18.49 15.67
N ARG A 154 -0.87 18.99 16.91
CA ARG A 154 0.21 18.78 17.91
C ARG A 154 0.40 17.31 18.30
N ILE A 155 -0.68 16.55 18.42
CA ILE A 155 -0.58 15.10 18.69
C ILE A 155 0.09 14.40 17.50
N ALA A 156 -0.34 14.70 16.28
CA ALA A 156 0.24 14.13 15.06
C ALA A 156 1.73 14.50 14.92
N GLU A 157 2.10 15.76 15.17
CA GLU A 157 3.48 16.22 15.15
C GLU A 157 4.37 15.43 16.13
N ARG A 158 3.91 15.26 17.37
CA ARG A 158 4.62 14.47 18.39
C ARG A 158 4.74 13.00 17.96
N HIS A 159 3.63 12.37 17.54
CA HIS A 159 3.61 10.98 17.16
C HIS A 159 4.55 10.68 15.99
N TYR A 160 4.40 11.39 14.86
CA TYR A 160 5.23 11.20 13.69
C TYR A 160 6.66 11.76 13.87
N GLY A 161 6.85 12.72 14.77
CA GLY A 161 8.17 13.20 15.20
C GLY A 161 8.94 12.21 16.07
N GLY A 162 8.27 11.17 16.58
CA GLY A 162 8.90 10.10 17.37
C GLY A 162 8.90 10.35 18.88
N ASP A 163 7.98 11.17 19.40
CA ASP A 163 7.79 11.35 20.83
C ASP A 163 7.13 10.10 21.45
N PRO A 164 7.84 9.33 22.30
CA PRO A 164 7.30 8.10 22.89
C PRO A 164 6.24 8.38 23.97
N SER A 165 6.03 9.62 24.35
CA SER A 165 5.07 10.00 25.39
C SER A 165 3.63 10.16 24.84
N VAL A 166 3.42 10.04 23.52
CA VAL A 166 2.07 10.07 22.94
C VAL A 166 1.34 8.79 23.35
N THR A 167 0.23 8.97 24.07
CA THR A 167 -0.58 7.85 24.55
C THR A 167 -1.51 7.30 23.46
N ASP A 168 -2.00 6.07 23.63
CA ASP A 168 -2.99 5.47 22.71
C ASP A 168 -4.27 6.30 22.65
N ASP A 169 -4.71 6.89 23.76
CA ASP A 169 -5.91 7.74 23.82
C ASP A 169 -5.70 9.06 23.02
N GLU A 170 -4.53 9.69 23.15
CA GLU A 170 -4.18 10.86 22.32
C GLU A 170 -4.16 10.47 20.84
N TRP A 171 -3.52 9.34 20.49
CA TRP A 171 -3.42 8.91 19.11
C TRP A 171 -4.80 8.49 18.51
N GLU A 172 -5.71 7.95 19.31
CA GLU A 172 -7.08 7.63 18.85
C GLU A 172 -7.80 8.87 18.32
N ARG A 173 -7.54 10.06 18.90
CA ARG A 173 -8.10 11.33 18.42
C ARG A 173 -7.63 11.70 17.01
N CYS A 174 -6.45 11.26 16.62
CA CYS A 174 -5.96 11.39 15.25
C CYS A 174 -6.56 10.31 14.33
N ARG A 175 -6.63 9.06 14.81
CA ARG A 175 -7.10 7.93 13.99
C ARG A 175 -8.55 8.07 13.51
N VAL A 176 -9.42 8.64 14.34
CA VAL A 176 -10.82 8.88 13.95
C VAL A 176 -10.99 9.90 12.84
N LEU A 177 -9.92 10.64 12.50
CA LEU A 177 -9.89 11.62 11.41
C LEU A 177 -9.32 11.05 10.11
N PHE A 178 -8.92 9.77 10.07
CA PHE A 178 -8.41 9.15 8.85
C PHE A 178 -9.46 9.10 7.72
N GLY A 179 -10.74 9.23 8.05
CA GLY A 179 -11.84 9.28 7.11
C GLY A 179 -13.17 8.97 7.78
N PRO A 180 -14.27 9.01 7.02
CA PRO A 180 -15.62 8.66 7.50
C PRO A 180 -15.71 7.24 8.07
N TRP A 181 -14.94 6.30 7.47
CA TRP A 181 -14.86 4.94 7.99
C TRP A 181 -13.63 4.77 8.90
N VAL A 182 -13.85 4.11 10.03
CA VAL A 182 -12.79 3.66 10.94
C VAL A 182 -13.00 2.18 11.28
N PRO A 183 -11.89 1.38 11.43
CA PRO A 183 -12.01 -0.03 11.78
C PRO A 183 -12.74 -0.24 13.09
N GLY A 184 -13.77 -1.08 13.09
CA GLY A 184 -14.46 -1.52 14.30
C GLY A 184 -13.56 -2.39 15.21
N GLU A 185 -14.02 -2.63 16.46
CA GLU A 185 -13.24 -3.41 17.42
C GLU A 185 -12.92 -4.83 16.90
N GLN A 186 -13.88 -5.51 16.26
CA GLN A 186 -13.68 -6.85 15.72
C GLN A 186 -12.65 -6.87 14.56
N GLU A 187 -12.58 -5.82 13.75
CA GLU A 187 -11.58 -5.70 12.68
C GLU A 187 -10.20 -5.45 13.27
N ARG A 188 -10.11 -4.53 14.24
CA ARG A 188 -8.85 -4.27 14.96
C ARG A 188 -8.31 -5.50 15.69
N ALA A 189 -9.18 -6.33 16.26
CA ALA A 189 -8.79 -7.56 16.93
C ALA A 189 -8.21 -8.65 16.02
N ARG A 190 -8.46 -8.58 14.71
CA ARG A 190 -7.89 -9.52 13.72
C ARG A 190 -6.48 -9.16 13.28
N ILE A 191 -6.08 -7.90 13.44
CA ILE A 191 -4.77 -7.40 13.01
C ILE A 191 -3.69 -7.90 13.96
N LEU A 192 -2.70 -8.59 13.41
CA LEU A 192 -1.52 -9.03 14.15
C LEU A 192 -0.44 -7.95 14.09
N ARG A 193 -0.34 -7.17 15.16
CA ARG A 193 0.64 -6.07 15.25
C ARG A 193 2.03 -6.57 15.63
N ASN A 194 3.05 -5.81 15.24
CA ASN A 194 4.43 -5.98 15.66
C ASN A 194 5.00 -4.65 16.17
N PRO A 195 5.00 -4.40 17.49
CA PRO A 195 5.49 -3.14 18.06
C PRO A 195 6.97 -2.87 17.79
N GLU A 196 7.82 -3.90 17.69
CA GLU A 196 9.26 -3.75 17.44
C GLU A 196 9.50 -3.24 16.02
N VAL A 197 8.82 -3.83 15.02
CA VAL A 197 8.86 -3.34 13.63
C VAL A 197 8.20 -1.98 13.51
N ASN A 198 7.18 -1.68 14.30
CA ASN A 198 6.58 -0.35 14.32
C ASN A 198 7.62 0.71 14.71
N ALA A 199 8.37 0.50 15.77
CA ALA A 199 9.39 1.44 16.25
C ALA A 199 10.48 1.69 15.18
N THR A 200 11.07 0.60 14.64
CA THR A 200 12.07 0.66 13.57
C THR A 200 11.52 1.32 12.31
N GLY A 201 10.32 0.92 11.90
CA GLY A 201 9.68 1.41 10.70
C GLY A 201 9.31 2.88 10.77
N MET A 202 8.88 3.38 11.94
CA MET A 202 8.63 4.81 12.16
C MET A 202 9.91 5.64 12.10
N GLU A 203 11.05 5.09 12.51
CA GLU A 203 12.35 5.73 12.34
C GLU A 203 12.74 5.83 10.86
N LEU A 204 12.60 4.73 10.12
CA LEU A 204 12.89 4.67 8.69
C LEU A 204 11.93 5.55 7.88
N LEU A 205 10.64 5.60 8.27
CA LEU A 205 9.65 6.48 7.64
C LEU A 205 10.09 7.94 7.65
N ARG A 206 10.63 8.43 8.78
CA ARG A 206 11.10 9.83 8.90
C ARG A 206 12.23 10.21 7.94
N ARG A 207 12.91 9.22 7.37
CA ARG A 207 14.02 9.39 6.41
C ARG A 207 13.63 8.94 5.00
N PHE A 208 12.37 8.49 4.81
CA PHE A 208 11.91 7.96 3.55
C PHE A 208 11.83 9.05 2.49
N ASP A 209 12.53 8.84 1.38
CA ASP A 209 12.46 9.66 0.17
C ASP A 209 12.85 8.80 -1.04
N VAL A 210 11.89 8.51 -1.91
CA VAL A 210 12.08 7.75 -3.15
C VAL A 210 11.74 8.61 -4.38
N LEU A 211 11.48 9.90 -4.16
CA LEU A 211 10.96 10.80 -5.20
C LEU A 211 11.85 10.84 -6.44
N GLY A 212 13.17 10.95 -6.24
CA GLY A 212 14.14 10.96 -7.35
C GLY A 212 14.25 9.63 -8.10
N ASP A 213 13.87 8.51 -7.47
CA ASP A 213 13.94 7.18 -8.06
C ASP A 213 12.71 6.85 -8.92
N LEU A 214 11.58 7.58 -8.74
CA LEU A 214 10.36 7.37 -9.50
C LEU A 214 10.53 7.56 -11.00
N ALA A 215 11.53 8.30 -11.44
CA ALA A 215 11.87 8.44 -12.86
C ALA A 215 12.25 7.09 -13.54
N ARG A 216 12.58 6.05 -12.74
CA ARG A 216 12.90 4.70 -13.24
C ARG A 216 11.70 3.77 -13.36
N VAL A 217 10.52 4.19 -12.84
CA VAL A 217 9.29 3.40 -12.92
C VAL A 217 8.78 3.42 -14.36
N ASP A 218 8.72 2.27 -14.99
CA ASP A 218 8.40 2.12 -16.42
C ASP A 218 7.01 1.53 -16.71
N CYS A 219 6.25 1.16 -15.68
CA CYS A 219 4.91 0.61 -15.81
C CYS A 219 3.81 1.67 -15.62
N SER A 220 2.59 1.34 -16.08
CA SER A 220 1.42 2.18 -15.85
C SER A 220 1.09 2.25 -14.37
N THR A 221 0.80 3.45 -13.86
CA THR A 221 0.57 3.68 -12.43
C THR A 221 -0.74 4.43 -12.21
N LEU A 222 -1.62 3.87 -11.39
CA LEU A 222 -2.81 4.54 -10.87
C LEU A 222 -2.50 5.05 -9.46
N VAL A 223 -2.57 6.36 -9.25
CA VAL A 223 -2.41 6.99 -7.94
C VAL A 223 -3.80 7.40 -7.45
N CYS A 224 -4.26 6.78 -6.36
CA CYS A 224 -5.55 7.09 -5.75
C CYS A 224 -5.36 7.69 -4.36
N VAL A 225 -6.11 8.72 -4.03
CA VAL A 225 -6.09 9.38 -2.73
C VAL A 225 -7.48 9.87 -2.36
N GLY A 226 -7.83 9.80 -1.08
CA GLY A 226 -9.03 10.46 -0.57
C GLY A 226 -8.83 11.97 -0.48
N GLU A 227 -9.88 12.73 -0.82
CA GLU A 227 -9.85 14.20 -0.81
C GLU A 227 -9.51 14.79 0.57
N ILE A 228 -10.01 14.14 1.62
CA ILE A 228 -9.86 14.59 3.03
C ILE A 228 -8.88 13.73 3.84
N ASP A 229 -7.97 13.00 3.18
CA ASP A 229 -6.96 12.19 3.85
C ASP A 229 -5.90 13.07 4.56
N PRO A 230 -5.84 13.11 5.90
CA PRO A 230 -4.88 13.94 6.61
C PRO A 230 -3.48 13.33 6.67
N VAL A 231 -3.36 12.01 6.44
CA VAL A 231 -2.09 11.27 6.54
C VAL A 231 -1.28 11.41 5.26
N THR A 232 -1.97 11.26 4.12
CA THR A 232 -1.38 11.30 2.78
C THR A 232 -2.20 12.23 1.88
N PRO A 233 -2.13 13.56 2.09
CA PRO A 233 -3.01 14.51 1.42
C PRO A 233 -2.79 14.55 -0.09
N VAL A 234 -3.76 15.08 -0.82
CA VAL A 234 -3.76 15.17 -2.30
C VAL A 234 -2.47 15.76 -2.86
N ALA A 235 -1.85 16.71 -2.15
CA ALA A 235 -0.56 17.29 -2.57
C ALA A 235 0.57 16.26 -2.66
N ALA A 236 0.59 15.26 -1.77
CA ALA A 236 1.57 14.17 -1.84
C ALA A 236 1.32 13.22 -3.02
N ALA A 237 0.06 12.93 -3.33
CA ALA A 237 -0.30 12.14 -4.51
C ALA A 237 0.07 12.85 -5.82
N ARG A 238 -0.09 14.16 -5.91
CA ARG A 238 0.37 14.98 -7.05
C ARG A 238 1.88 14.92 -7.21
N GLU A 239 2.63 15.03 -6.12
CA GLU A 239 4.09 14.91 -6.13
C GLU A 239 4.57 13.57 -6.70
N ILE A 240 3.89 12.45 -6.38
CA ILE A 240 4.15 11.14 -6.99
C ILE A 240 3.94 11.20 -8.51
N VAL A 241 2.80 11.71 -8.95
CA VAL A 241 2.47 11.79 -10.39
C VAL A 241 3.46 12.64 -11.17
N ASP A 242 3.86 13.78 -10.59
CA ASP A 242 4.82 14.70 -11.21
C ASP A 242 6.23 14.11 -11.32
N ALA A 243 6.60 13.19 -10.42
CA ALA A 243 7.90 12.52 -10.43
C ALA A 243 7.96 11.28 -11.33
N LEU A 244 6.80 10.70 -11.67
CA LEU A 244 6.72 9.55 -12.57
C LEU A 244 6.93 9.99 -14.03
N PRO A 245 7.45 9.10 -14.90
CA PRO A 245 7.63 9.43 -16.32
C PRO A 245 6.30 9.86 -16.98
N ALA A 246 6.39 10.88 -17.83
CA ALA A 246 5.23 11.48 -18.48
C ALA A 246 4.34 10.43 -19.18
N GLY A 247 3.04 10.49 -18.95
CA GLY A 247 2.05 9.59 -19.53
C GLY A 247 1.97 8.20 -18.86
N ARG A 248 2.75 7.95 -17.80
CA ARG A 248 2.71 6.68 -17.06
C ARG A 248 1.76 6.71 -15.85
N ALA A 249 1.43 7.88 -15.34
CA ALA A 249 0.62 8.03 -14.14
C ALA A 249 -0.74 8.67 -14.43
N ARG A 250 -1.76 8.20 -13.69
CA ARG A 250 -3.07 8.81 -13.59
C ARG A 250 -3.40 9.06 -12.13
N LEU A 251 -3.80 10.29 -11.79
CA LEU A 251 -4.25 10.67 -10.45
C LEU A 251 -5.78 10.60 -10.37
N GLU A 252 -6.28 9.94 -9.34
CA GLU A 252 -7.69 9.94 -8.96
C GLU A 252 -7.86 10.42 -7.52
N VAL A 253 -8.54 11.54 -7.36
CA VAL A 253 -8.93 12.10 -6.07
C VAL A 253 -10.37 11.68 -5.78
N ILE A 254 -10.57 10.91 -4.72
CA ILE A 254 -11.88 10.37 -4.34
C ILE A 254 -12.55 11.34 -3.38
N GLU A 255 -13.53 12.07 -3.90
CA GLU A 255 -14.28 13.11 -3.18
C GLU A 255 -14.95 12.57 -1.92
N GLY A 256 -14.80 13.27 -0.80
CA GLY A 256 -15.36 12.94 0.52
C GLY A 256 -14.72 11.73 1.20
N ALA A 257 -13.69 11.11 0.61
CA ALA A 257 -12.99 9.97 1.18
C ALA A 257 -11.71 10.40 1.91
N GLY A 258 -11.36 9.65 2.95
CA GLY A 258 -10.10 9.79 3.69
C GLY A 258 -9.08 8.70 3.30
N HIS A 259 -8.40 8.15 4.31
CA HIS A 259 -7.29 7.20 4.14
C HIS A 259 -7.72 5.82 3.60
N PHE A 260 -9.02 5.47 3.68
CA PHE A 260 -9.58 4.19 3.25
C PHE A 260 -10.68 4.37 2.19
N PRO A 261 -10.39 4.97 1.02
CA PRO A 261 -11.41 5.39 0.07
C PRO A 261 -12.27 4.26 -0.51
N TRP A 262 -11.80 3.01 -0.50
CA TRP A 262 -12.62 1.84 -0.89
C TRP A 262 -13.77 1.54 0.08
N ARG A 263 -13.71 2.09 1.30
CA ARG A 263 -14.75 2.00 2.33
C ARG A 263 -15.56 3.29 2.43
N ASP A 264 -14.88 4.44 2.31
CA ASP A 264 -15.52 5.75 2.42
C ASP A 264 -16.42 6.05 1.20
N ALA A 265 -15.98 5.70 0.00
CA ALA A 265 -16.68 5.96 -1.26
C ALA A 265 -16.62 4.77 -2.24
N PRO A 266 -17.16 3.58 -1.86
CA PRO A 266 -16.99 2.34 -2.60
C PRO A 266 -17.51 2.42 -4.06
N ASP A 267 -18.60 3.13 -4.30
CA ASP A 267 -19.23 3.24 -5.62
C ASP A 267 -18.37 4.06 -6.62
N ARG A 268 -17.52 4.95 -6.11
CA ARG A 268 -16.55 5.70 -6.92
C ARG A 268 -15.23 4.94 -7.07
N TYR A 269 -14.76 4.34 -5.99
CA TYR A 269 -13.45 3.71 -5.93
C TYR A 269 -13.37 2.43 -6.74
N TRP A 270 -14.31 1.49 -6.55
CA TRP A 270 -14.20 0.16 -7.11
C TRP A 270 -14.25 0.08 -8.64
N PRO A 271 -15.06 0.87 -9.36
CA PRO A 271 -15.00 0.90 -10.82
C PRO A 271 -13.60 1.31 -11.32
N LEU A 272 -13.02 2.37 -10.73
CA LEU A 272 -11.70 2.87 -11.13
C LEU A 272 -10.59 1.82 -11.00
N VAL A 273 -10.50 1.16 -9.83
CA VAL A 273 -9.45 0.17 -9.57
C VAL A 273 -9.69 -1.11 -10.36
N SER A 274 -10.95 -1.57 -10.47
CA SER A 274 -11.27 -2.78 -11.22
C SER A 274 -10.98 -2.61 -12.72
N ASP A 275 -11.34 -1.48 -13.30
CA ASP A 275 -11.07 -1.17 -14.71
C ASP A 275 -9.57 -1.04 -14.99
N PHE A 276 -8.82 -0.40 -14.07
CA PHE A 276 -7.37 -0.29 -14.18
C PHE A 276 -6.69 -1.67 -14.14
N VAL A 277 -7.06 -2.54 -13.19
CA VAL A 277 -6.52 -3.90 -13.07
C VAL A 277 -6.85 -4.72 -14.33
N ALA A 278 -8.07 -4.64 -14.84
CA ALA A 278 -8.47 -5.36 -16.05
C ALA A 278 -7.69 -4.89 -17.29
N THR A 279 -7.44 -3.57 -17.41
CA THR A 279 -6.70 -2.98 -18.54
C THR A 279 -5.21 -3.28 -18.47
N ALA A 280 -4.62 -3.31 -17.28
CA ALA A 280 -3.21 -3.62 -17.06
C ALA A 280 -2.85 -5.05 -17.54
N ALA A 281 -3.81 -5.98 -17.47
CA ALA A 281 -3.65 -7.34 -17.97
C ALA A 281 -3.53 -7.44 -19.49
N SER A 282 -4.10 -6.48 -20.19
CA SER A 282 -4.21 -6.50 -21.67
C SER A 282 -3.05 -5.76 -22.35
N ALA A 283 -2.15 -5.12 -21.59
CA ALA A 283 -1.04 -4.38 -22.16
C ALA A 283 0.02 -5.34 -22.74
N PRO A 284 0.36 -5.23 -24.05
CA PRO A 284 1.38 -6.08 -24.66
C PRO A 284 2.72 -5.92 -23.94
N THR A 285 3.46 -7.01 -23.87
CA THR A 285 4.86 -6.98 -23.37
C THR A 285 5.65 -5.98 -24.22
N PRO A 286 6.36 -5.02 -23.61
CA PRO A 286 7.30 -4.21 -24.37
C PRO A 286 8.29 -5.14 -25.07
N SER A 287 8.41 -5.01 -26.39
CA SER A 287 9.37 -5.77 -27.24
C SER A 287 10.81 -5.37 -26.95
#